data_e2fa8388f24678cefb12733bdb70990e
#
_entry.id   e2fa8388f24678cefb12733bdb70990e
#
_cell.length_a   1.000
_cell.length_b   1.000
_cell.length_c   1.000
_cell.angle_alpha   90.00
_cell.angle_beta   90.00
_cell.angle_gamma   90.00
#
_symmetry.space_group_name_H-M   'P 1'
#
loop_
_entity.id
_entity.type
_entity.pdbx_description
1 polymer ?
#
loop_
_entity_poly.entity_id
_entity_poly.type
_entity_poly.pdbx_seq_one_letter_code
_entity_poly.pdbx_strand_id
1 'polypeptide(L)'
;MNAAVAREVDQAPAMPLIEVRGLVKHFHAPGGRIVHAVEDVDLTIGHGRIVGLVGESGSGKTTVGRTLLRLIEPTRGTMRFEGTDVFALTARELRLWRRRMQIIFQDPFSSLNPRLTIRAIIAEALDTRGYAKGRARLDRTVELLELVGLSADHAGRYPHEFSGGQRQRIGIARALAVEPDFIVADEPVSALDVSIQAQVLNLMEDLRRRLGLTMLFISHDLSVIAYACDEIVVMYLGRVMERGSSRDVRTAPLHPYSQALIAAAPVPDPRRRRVHVPLGGDIPSPIAPPSGCVFRTRCPKALPACAETVPPLTDIGQGRFVACLRVGAGGVPL
;
A
#
# COMPACT_ATOMS: atom_id res chain seq x y z
N MET A 1 30.40 -23.20 37.12
CA MET A 1 30.90 -22.29 36.07
C MET A 1 30.75 -22.98 34.74
N ASN A 2 29.70 -22.68 34.01
CA ASN A 2 29.54 -23.04 32.61
C ASN A 2 28.77 -21.89 31.96
N ALA A 3 29.52 -21.04 31.25
CA ALA A 3 28.96 -19.97 30.45
C ALA A 3 28.44 -20.57 29.14
N ALA A 4 27.13 -20.59 28.99
CA ALA A 4 26.49 -20.88 27.71
C ALA A 4 26.66 -19.63 26.83
N VAL A 5 27.61 -19.72 25.89
CA VAL A 5 27.76 -18.76 24.78
C VAL A 5 26.56 -18.96 23.87
N ALA A 6 25.61 -18.02 23.95
CA ALA A 6 24.56 -17.90 22.95
C ALA A 6 25.24 -17.53 21.62
N ARG A 7 25.26 -18.48 20.69
CA ARG A 7 25.60 -18.20 19.29
C ARG A 7 24.47 -17.34 18.70
N GLU A 8 24.75 -16.08 18.48
CA GLU A 8 23.99 -15.28 17.50
C GLU A 8 24.11 -16.01 16.15
N VAL A 9 23.03 -16.65 15.76
CA VAL A 9 22.89 -17.16 14.41
C VAL A 9 22.71 -15.95 13.52
N ASP A 10 23.75 -15.60 12.79
CA ASP A 10 23.73 -14.64 11.68
C ASP A 10 22.76 -15.19 10.62
N GLN A 11 21.46 -14.89 10.78
CA GLN A 11 20.46 -15.22 9.80
C GLN A 11 20.65 -14.24 8.63
N ALA A 12 21.19 -14.74 7.52
CA ALA A 12 21.14 -14.05 6.25
C ALA A 12 19.72 -13.46 6.08
N PRO A 13 19.57 -12.19 5.65
CA PRO A 13 18.25 -11.57 5.54
C PRO A 13 17.35 -12.44 4.66
N ALA A 14 16.24 -12.90 5.25
CA ALA A 14 15.29 -13.75 4.54
C ALA A 14 14.86 -13.04 3.25
N MET A 15 14.84 -13.76 2.13
CA MET A 15 14.46 -13.22 0.82
C MET A 15 13.08 -12.52 0.94
N PRO A 16 12.94 -11.26 0.50
CA PRO A 16 11.67 -10.57 0.60
C PRO A 16 10.61 -11.23 -0.29
N LEU A 17 9.34 -11.13 0.10
CA LEU A 17 8.22 -11.58 -0.75
C LEU A 17 8.14 -10.73 -2.01
N ILE A 18 8.25 -9.41 -1.86
CA ILE A 18 8.18 -8.44 -2.97
C ILE A 18 9.46 -7.61 -2.99
N GLU A 19 10.08 -7.52 -4.16
CA GLU A 19 11.20 -6.62 -4.43
C GLU A 19 10.93 -5.85 -5.73
N VAL A 20 10.92 -4.53 -5.67
CA VAL A 20 10.70 -3.61 -6.78
C VAL A 20 11.94 -2.75 -6.95
N ARG A 21 12.43 -2.62 -8.18
CA ARG A 21 13.59 -1.81 -8.50
C ARG A 21 13.32 -0.91 -9.71
N GLY A 22 13.59 0.36 -9.53
CA GLY A 22 13.53 1.38 -10.58
C GLY A 22 12.17 1.47 -11.27
N LEU A 23 11.06 1.29 -10.53
CA LEU A 23 9.74 1.26 -11.12
C LEU A 23 9.36 2.62 -11.68
N VAL A 24 9.03 2.65 -12.98
CA VAL A 24 8.54 3.82 -13.70
C VAL A 24 7.22 3.48 -14.37
N LYS A 25 6.24 4.37 -14.21
CA LYS A 25 4.99 4.33 -14.99
C LYS A 25 4.62 5.70 -15.50
N HIS A 26 4.62 5.80 -16.82
CA HIS A 26 4.15 6.96 -17.55
C HIS A 26 2.85 6.64 -18.28
N PHE A 27 1.96 7.62 -18.37
CA PHE A 27 0.76 7.54 -19.20
C PHE A 27 0.83 8.58 -20.32
N HIS A 28 0.39 8.22 -21.50
CA HIS A 28 0.19 9.15 -22.60
C HIS A 28 -1.13 9.89 -22.43
N ALA A 29 -1.08 11.23 -22.47
CA ALA A 29 -2.23 12.11 -22.43
C ALA A 29 -2.47 12.75 -23.82
N PRO A 30 -3.67 13.27 -24.11
CA PRO A 30 -3.96 13.97 -25.35
C PRO A 30 -2.96 15.09 -25.63
N GLY A 31 -2.61 15.29 -26.91
CA GLY A 31 -1.61 16.27 -27.32
C GLY A 31 -0.16 15.83 -27.15
N GLY A 32 0.13 14.53 -27.06
CA GLY A 32 1.49 13.99 -26.94
C GLY A 32 2.15 14.23 -25.59
N ARG A 33 1.39 14.69 -24.59
CA ARG A 33 1.89 14.93 -23.22
C ARG A 33 2.07 13.63 -22.48
N ILE A 34 3.05 13.62 -21.56
CA ILE A 34 3.34 12.47 -20.70
C ILE A 34 2.98 12.82 -19.26
N VAL A 35 2.22 11.93 -18.60
CA VAL A 35 1.93 12.00 -17.17
C VAL A 35 2.93 11.09 -16.45
N HIS A 36 3.80 11.69 -15.64
CA HIS A 36 4.79 11.00 -14.82
C HIS A 36 4.14 10.51 -13.52
N ALA A 37 3.44 9.37 -13.60
CA ALA A 37 2.67 8.86 -12.47
C ALA A 37 3.53 8.15 -11.41
N VAL A 38 4.60 7.47 -11.83
CA VAL A 38 5.59 6.81 -10.96
C VAL A 38 6.97 7.01 -11.57
N GLU A 39 7.93 7.43 -10.76
CA GLU A 39 9.29 7.80 -11.16
C GLU A 39 10.31 7.18 -10.21
N ASP A 40 10.99 6.13 -10.69
CA ASP A 40 12.14 5.52 -10.04
C ASP A 40 11.86 5.07 -8.60
N VAL A 41 10.81 4.25 -8.43
CA VAL A 41 10.38 3.75 -7.12
C VAL A 41 11.01 2.40 -6.83
N ASP A 42 11.73 2.34 -5.71
CA ASP A 42 12.23 1.13 -5.09
C ASP A 42 11.36 0.77 -3.89
N LEU A 43 10.96 -0.50 -3.77
CA LEU A 43 10.14 -1.00 -2.68
C LEU A 43 10.51 -2.45 -2.36
N THR A 44 10.61 -2.76 -1.07
CA THR A 44 10.83 -4.12 -0.59
C THR A 44 9.81 -4.43 0.49
N ILE A 45 9.14 -5.60 0.41
CA ILE A 45 8.15 -6.04 1.39
C ILE A 45 8.52 -7.46 1.84
N GLY A 46 8.82 -7.62 3.13
CA GLY A 46 9.09 -8.92 3.74
C GLY A 46 7.82 -9.75 3.94
N HIS A 47 7.97 -11.06 4.10
CA HIS A 47 6.85 -11.96 4.40
C HIS A 47 6.11 -11.54 5.69
N GLY A 48 4.79 -11.59 5.66
CA GLY A 48 3.92 -11.27 6.79
C GLY A 48 3.96 -9.81 7.25
N ARG A 49 4.58 -8.91 6.47
CA ARG A 49 4.68 -7.47 6.76
C ARG A 49 3.59 -6.67 6.07
N ILE A 50 3.19 -5.59 6.72
CA ILE A 50 2.35 -4.55 6.12
C ILE A 50 3.21 -3.32 5.86
N VAL A 51 3.36 -2.95 4.60
CA VAL A 51 3.99 -1.69 4.19
C VAL A 51 2.92 -0.70 3.79
N GLY A 52 2.91 0.45 4.45
CA GLY A 52 2.00 1.55 4.17
C GLY A 52 2.55 2.49 3.10
N LEU A 53 1.77 2.78 2.08
CA LEU A 53 2.10 3.75 1.04
C LEU A 53 1.21 4.97 1.21
N VAL A 54 1.80 6.11 1.62
CA VAL A 54 1.06 7.33 1.98
C VAL A 54 1.51 8.53 1.15
N GLY A 55 0.60 9.48 0.96
CA GLY A 55 0.85 10.74 0.25
C GLY A 55 -0.45 11.37 -0.21
N GLU A 56 -0.38 12.61 -0.68
CA GLU A 56 -1.53 13.34 -1.21
C GLU A 56 -2.19 12.62 -2.40
N SER A 57 -3.45 12.97 -2.71
CA SER A 57 -4.13 12.47 -3.91
C SER A 57 -3.30 12.80 -5.16
N GLY A 58 -3.22 11.87 -6.11
CA GLY A 58 -2.41 12.03 -7.31
C GLY A 58 -0.90 11.80 -7.12
N SER A 59 -0.41 11.40 -5.94
CA SER A 59 1.02 11.09 -5.72
C SER A 59 1.52 9.80 -6.36
N GLY A 60 0.66 9.00 -7.01
CA GLY A 60 1.03 7.78 -7.73
C GLY A 60 0.82 6.46 -6.98
N LYS A 61 0.33 6.46 -5.74
CA LYS A 61 0.16 5.28 -4.87
C LYS A 61 -0.65 4.13 -5.51
N THR A 62 -1.88 4.44 -5.95
CA THR A 62 -2.75 3.48 -6.64
C THR A 62 -2.10 2.94 -7.92
N THR A 63 -1.35 3.80 -8.64
CA THR A 63 -0.59 3.38 -9.83
C THR A 63 0.50 2.38 -9.46
N VAL A 64 1.26 2.61 -8.38
CA VAL A 64 2.23 1.63 -7.87
C VAL A 64 1.53 0.31 -7.57
N GLY A 65 0.50 0.30 -6.72
CA GLY A 65 -0.21 -0.92 -6.33
C GLY A 65 -0.75 -1.72 -7.53
N ARG A 66 -1.39 -1.04 -8.50
CA ARG A 66 -1.92 -1.69 -9.71
C ARG A 66 -0.83 -2.18 -10.65
N THR A 67 0.33 -1.50 -10.71
CA THR A 67 1.48 -1.94 -11.51
C THR A 67 2.13 -3.17 -10.90
N LEU A 68 2.24 -3.27 -9.57
CA LEU A 68 2.76 -4.46 -8.90
C LEU A 68 1.92 -5.71 -9.20
N LEU A 69 0.60 -5.57 -9.30
CA LEU A 69 -0.31 -6.66 -9.70
C LEU A 69 -0.35 -6.87 -11.22
N ARG A 70 0.43 -6.09 -11.97
CA ARG A 70 0.42 -6.06 -13.44
C ARG A 70 -0.99 -5.90 -14.02
N LEU A 71 -1.85 -5.12 -13.31
CA LEU A 71 -3.12 -4.62 -13.85
C LEU A 71 -2.87 -3.43 -14.77
N ILE A 72 -1.73 -2.77 -14.59
CA ILE A 72 -1.18 -1.72 -15.43
C ILE A 72 0.25 -2.15 -15.78
N GLU A 73 0.59 -2.17 -17.07
CA GLU A 73 1.96 -2.51 -17.50
C GLU A 73 2.93 -1.41 -17.09
N PRO A 74 4.12 -1.75 -16.54
CA PRO A 74 5.15 -0.77 -16.23
C PRO A 74 5.71 -0.13 -17.51
N THR A 75 6.26 1.06 -17.39
CA THR A 75 7.07 1.67 -18.47
C THR A 75 8.50 1.17 -18.38
N ARG A 76 9.03 1.01 -17.15
CA ARG A 76 10.39 0.51 -16.86
C ARG A 76 10.43 -0.03 -15.43
N GLY A 77 11.50 -0.77 -15.12
CA GLY A 77 11.75 -1.34 -13.80
C GLY A 77 11.49 -2.83 -13.76
N THR A 78 11.73 -3.43 -12.61
CA THR A 78 11.50 -4.85 -12.34
C THR A 78 10.68 -5.04 -11.07
N MET A 79 9.89 -6.11 -11.00
CA MET A 79 9.18 -6.53 -9.80
C MET A 79 9.36 -8.03 -9.63
N ARG A 80 10.02 -8.41 -8.53
CA ARG A 80 10.22 -9.82 -8.18
C ARG A 80 9.30 -10.22 -7.04
N PHE A 81 8.65 -11.34 -7.22
CA PHE A 81 7.87 -12.01 -6.19
C PHE A 81 8.60 -13.32 -5.85
N GLU A 82 9.15 -13.43 -4.64
CA GLU A 82 10.04 -14.55 -4.25
C GLU A 82 11.12 -14.83 -5.31
N GLY A 83 11.78 -13.78 -5.77
CA GLY A 83 12.84 -13.87 -6.77
C GLY A 83 12.39 -14.01 -8.24
N THR A 84 11.12 -14.37 -8.51
CA THR A 84 10.57 -14.47 -9.86
C THR A 84 10.16 -13.11 -10.40
N ASP A 85 10.68 -12.70 -11.56
CA ASP A 85 10.31 -11.44 -12.20
C ASP A 85 8.89 -11.53 -12.80
N VAL A 86 7.95 -10.84 -12.13
CA VAL A 86 6.53 -10.83 -12.51
C VAL A 86 6.30 -10.07 -13.83
N PHE A 87 7.13 -9.08 -14.12
CA PHE A 87 6.99 -8.29 -15.35
C PHE A 87 7.42 -9.07 -16.61
N ALA A 88 8.26 -10.08 -16.45
CA ALA A 88 8.71 -10.95 -17.53
C ALA A 88 7.75 -12.12 -17.82
N LEU A 89 6.75 -12.39 -16.95
CA LEU A 89 5.82 -13.51 -17.12
C LEU A 89 4.97 -13.38 -18.38
N THR A 90 4.71 -14.50 -19.05
CA THR A 90 3.71 -14.60 -20.11
C THR A 90 2.30 -14.41 -19.56
N ALA A 91 1.31 -14.10 -20.41
CA ALA A 91 -0.09 -13.93 -19.99
C ALA A 91 -0.66 -15.21 -19.32
N ARG A 92 -0.20 -16.40 -19.74
CA ARG A 92 -0.62 -17.67 -19.14
C ARG A 92 -0.06 -17.85 -17.73
N GLU A 93 1.22 -17.58 -17.54
CA GLU A 93 1.88 -17.64 -16.23
C GLU A 93 1.30 -16.58 -15.28
N LEU A 94 1.16 -15.35 -15.76
CA LEU A 94 0.59 -14.25 -14.96
C LEU A 94 -0.82 -14.58 -14.42
N ARG A 95 -1.64 -15.33 -15.18
CA ARG A 95 -2.96 -15.78 -14.70
C ARG A 95 -2.84 -16.69 -13.46
N LEU A 96 -1.81 -17.52 -13.39
CA LEU A 96 -1.54 -18.36 -12.22
C LEU A 96 -1.01 -17.52 -11.05
N TRP A 97 -0.10 -16.61 -11.34
CA TRP A 97 0.49 -15.71 -10.33
C TRP A 97 -0.53 -14.76 -9.70
N ARG A 98 -1.53 -14.30 -10.46
CA ARG A 98 -2.63 -13.47 -9.94
C ARG A 98 -3.47 -14.13 -8.85
N ARG A 99 -3.42 -15.45 -8.70
CA ARG A 99 -4.04 -16.13 -7.53
C ARG A 99 -3.28 -15.81 -6.24
N ARG A 100 -1.96 -15.67 -6.32
CA ARG A 100 -1.09 -15.34 -5.19
C ARG A 100 -1.12 -13.85 -4.83
N MET A 101 -1.55 -13.00 -5.77
CA MET A 101 -1.54 -11.54 -5.63
C MET A 101 -2.94 -10.99 -5.85
N GLN A 102 -3.55 -10.40 -4.83
CA GLN A 102 -4.92 -9.91 -4.89
C GLN A 102 -5.02 -8.42 -4.57
N ILE A 103 -6.17 -7.81 -4.88
CA ILE A 103 -6.47 -6.42 -4.59
C ILE A 103 -7.78 -6.30 -3.81
N ILE A 104 -7.76 -5.43 -2.79
CA ILE A 104 -8.95 -4.90 -2.13
C ILE A 104 -9.12 -3.47 -2.63
N PHE A 105 -10.25 -3.18 -3.28
CA PHE A 105 -10.49 -1.89 -3.92
C PHE A 105 -11.00 -0.84 -2.95
N GLN A 106 -10.78 0.42 -3.30
CA GLN A 106 -11.18 1.62 -2.57
C GLN A 106 -12.70 1.75 -2.44
N ASP A 107 -13.44 1.50 -3.52
CA ASP A 107 -14.90 1.62 -3.54
C ASP A 107 -15.55 0.24 -3.44
N PRO A 108 -16.16 -0.08 -2.29
CA PRO A 108 -16.84 -1.35 -2.09
C PRO A 108 -18.11 -1.47 -2.94
N PHE A 109 -18.67 -0.35 -3.43
CA PHE A 109 -19.89 -0.36 -4.25
C PHE A 109 -19.59 -0.81 -5.68
N SER A 110 -18.58 -0.22 -6.32
CA SER A 110 -18.20 -0.55 -7.69
C SER A 110 -17.41 -1.86 -7.81
N SER A 111 -16.84 -2.35 -6.70
CA SER A 111 -16.02 -3.56 -6.70
C SER A 111 -16.82 -4.87 -6.78
N LEU A 112 -18.11 -4.85 -6.43
CA LEU A 112 -18.98 -6.03 -6.43
C LEU A 112 -20.02 -5.91 -7.54
N ASN A 113 -20.21 -6.99 -8.32
CA ASN A 113 -21.26 -7.01 -9.32
C ASN A 113 -22.66 -7.00 -8.66
N PRO A 114 -23.48 -5.93 -8.81
CA PRO A 114 -24.75 -5.79 -8.10
C PRO A 114 -25.82 -6.80 -8.53
N ARG A 115 -25.61 -7.50 -9.67
CA ARG A 115 -26.54 -8.49 -10.22
C ARG A 115 -26.31 -9.90 -9.69
N LEU A 116 -25.20 -10.12 -8.98
CA LEU A 116 -24.82 -11.41 -8.41
C LEU A 116 -25.10 -11.46 -6.90
N THR A 117 -25.50 -12.62 -6.41
CA THR A 117 -25.54 -12.86 -4.96
C THR A 117 -24.12 -12.94 -4.40
N ILE A 118 -23.97 -12.72 -3.09
CA ILE A 118 -22.67 -12.81 -2.41
C ILE A 118 -22.02 -14.18 -2.64
N ARG A 119 -22.80 -15.24 -2.58
CA ARG A 119 -22.34 -16.60 -2.90
C ARG A 119 -21.77 -16.68 -4.32
N ALA A 120 -22.44 -16.09 -5.31
CA ALA A 120 -21.96 -16.12 -6.69
C ALA A 120 -20.65 -15.34 -6.86
N ILE A 121 -20.52 -14.17 -6.22
CA ILE A 121 -19.31 -13.34 -6.22
C ILE A 121 -18.11 -14.10 -5.65
N ILE A 122 -18.28 -14.76 -4.51
CA ILE A 122 -17.20 -15.55 -3.87
C ILE A 122 -16.91 -16.81 -4.67
N ALA A 123 -17.95 -17.46 -5.25
CA ALA A 123 -17.81 -18.63 -6.08
C ALA A 123 -16.97 -18.38 -7.34
N GLU A 124 -17.08 -17.21 -7.99
CA GLU A 124 -16.22 -16.84 -9.13
C GLU A 124 -14.73 -16.83 -8.75
N ALA A 125 -14.40 -16.33 -7.56
CA ALA A 125 -13.03 -16.37 -7.05
C ALA A 125 -12.57 -17.80 -6.73
N LEU A 126 -13.41 -18.61 -6.09
CA LEU A 126 -13.13 -20.02 -5.81
C LEU A 126 -12.95 -20.85 -7.09
N ASP A 127 -13.70 -20.55 -8.17
CA ASP A 127 -13.54 -21.21 -9.47
C ASP A 127 -12.16 -20.96 -10.06
N THR A 128 -11.58 -19.77 -9.87
CA THR A 128 -10.21 -19.49 -10.34
C THR A 128 -9.18 -20.33 -9.62
N ARG A 129 -9.41 -20.70 -8.36
CA ARG A 129 -8.55 -21.62 -7.59
C ARG A 129 -8.75 -23.08 -7.95
N GLY A 130 -9.86 -23.43 -8.59
CA GLY A 130 -10.19 -24.81 -8.95
C GLY A 130 -10.93 -25.56 -7.84
N TYR A 131 -11.60 -24.87 -6.94
CA TYR A 131 -12.46 -25.51 -5.93
C TYR A 131 -13.56 -26.33 -6.58
N ALA A 132 -13.83 -27.50 -6.01
CA ALA A 132 -14.90 -28.37 -6.48
C ALA A 132 -16.26 -27.67 -6.40
N LYS A 133 -17.13 -27.92 -7.38
CA LYS A 133 -18.52 -27.44 -7.38
C LYS A 133 -19.35 -28.17 -6.31
N GLY A 134 -20.52 -27.62 -6.01
CA GLY A 134 -21.47 -28.25 -5.09
C GLY A 134 -21.29 -27.87 -3.64
N ARG A 135 -21.48 -28.82 -2.72
CA ARG A 135 -21.53 -28.60 -1.27
C ARG A 135 -20.21 -28.00 -0.72
N ALA A 136 -19.08 -28.56 -1.10
CA ALA A 136 -17.76 -28.09 -0.62
C ALA A 136 -17.52 -26.60 -0.93
N ARG A 137 -17.96 -26.10 -2.11
CA ARG A 137 -17.85 -24.69 -2.45
C ARG A 137 -18.76 -23.80 -1.61
N LEU A 138 -19.97 -24.30 -1.31
CA LEU A 138 -20.90 -23.58 -0.43
C LEU A 138 -20.31 -23.49 0.99
N ASP A 139 -19.81 -24.59 1.54
CA ASP A 139 -19.21 -24.63 2.87
C ASP A 139 -17.99 -23.67 2.93
N ARG A 140 -17.12 -23.66 1.91
CA ARG A 140 -16.01 -22.71 1.84
C ARG A 140 -16.47 -21.26 1.74
N THR A 141 -17.55 -20.99 1.02
CA THR A 141 -18.13 -19.64 0.96
C THR A 141 -18.60 -19.18 2.34
N VAL A 142 -19.26 -20.05 3.10
CA VAL A 142 -19.71 -19.75 4.47
C VAL A 142 -18.51 -19.49 5.39
N GLU A 143 -17.49 -20.34 5.35
CA GLU A 143 -16.24 -20.14 6.13
C GLU A 143 -15.60 -18.78 5.84
N LEU A 144 -15.54 -18.36 4.57
CA LEU A 144 -14.98 -17.07 4.17
C LEU A 144 -15.82 -15.88 4.69
N LEU A 145 -17.17 -16.03 4.70
CA LEU A 145 -18.05 -15.02 5.28
C LEU A 145 -17.87 -14.90 6.79
N GLU A 146 -17.83 -16.03 7.49
CA GLU A 146 -17.60 -16.07 8.93
C GLU A 146 -16.22 -15.52 9.31
N LEU A 147 -15.19 -15.81 8.50
CA LEU A 147 -13.83 -15.28 8.68
C LEU A 147 -13.78 -13.75 8.68
N VAL A 148 -14.66 -13.09 7.91
CA VAL A 148 -14.77 -11.63 7.89
C VAL A 148 -15.87 -11.09 8.80
N GLY A 149 -16.45 -11.93 9.68
CA GLY A 149 -17.48 -11.56 10.65
C GLY A 149 -18.87 -11.33 10.05
N LEU A 150 -19.20 -12.06 8.99
CA LEU A 150 -20.53 -12.07 8.36
C LEU A 150 -21.22 -13.41 8.61
N SER A 151 -22.56 -13.43 8.64
CA SER A 151 -23.36 -14.65 8.83
C SER A 151 -23.46 -15.47 7.54
N ALA A 152 -23.63 -16.81 7.68
CA ALA A 152 -23.91 -17.72 6.57
C ALA A 152 -25.14 -17.32 5.75
N ASP A 153 -26.19 -16.78 6.40
CA ASP A 153 -27.42 -16.31 5.76
C ASP A 153 -27.19 -15.16 4.76
N HIS A 154 -26.06 -14.47 4.86
CA HIS A 154 -25.68 -13.42 3.94
C HIS A 154 -25.33 -13.94 2.53
N ALA A 155 -25.01 -15.23 2.39
CA ALA A 155 -24.59 -15.81 1.10
C ALA A 155 -25.64 -15.67 0.00
N GLY A 156 -26.94 -15.70 0.35
CA GLY A 156 -28.06 -15.60 -0.61
C GLY A 156 -28.44 -14.18 -1.00
N ARG A 157 -27.93 -13.16 -0.30
CA ARG A 157 -28.29 -11.76 -0.50
C ARG A 157 -27.47 -11.10 -1.62
N TYR A 158 -27.94 -9.93 -2.06
CA TYR A 158 -27.27 -9.10 -3.07
C TYR A 158 -26.47 -7.95 -2.43
N PRO A 159 -25.43 -7.43 -3.10
CA PRO A 159 -24.60 -6.35 -2.56
C PRO A 159 -25.37 -5.11 -2.07
N HIS A 160 -26.46 -4.74 -2.73
CA HIS A 160 -27.26 -3.55 -2.37
C HIS A 160 -27.99 -3.69 -1.00
N GLU A 161 -28.11 -4.91 -0.46
CA GLU A 161 -28.73 -5.17 0.84
C GLU A 161 -27.77 -4.98 2.02
N PHE A 162 -26.51 -4.58 1.77
CA PHE A 162 -25.45 -4.46 2.77
C PHE A 162 -24.99 -3.01 2.97
N SER A 163 -24.54 -2.68 4.18
CA SER A 163 -23.85 -1.43 4.47
C SER A 163 -22.49 -1.35 3.78
N GLY A 164 -21.90 -0.15 3.68
CA GLY A 164 -20.58 0.04 3.10
C GLY A 164 -19.49 -0.85 3.75
N GLY A 165 -19.46 -0.90 5.09
CA GLY A 165 -18.52 -1.74 5.82
C GLY A 165 -18.73 -3.23 5.60
N GLN A 166 -19.97 -3.69 5.50
CA GLN A 166 -20.28 -5.09 5.16
C GLN A 166 -19.85 -5.43 3.73
N ARG A 167 -20.07 -4.54 2.77
CA ARG A 167 -19.58 -4.73 1.37
C ARG A 167 -18.06 -4.78 1.33
N GLN A 168 -17.36 -3.97 2.12
CA GLN A 168 -15.91 -4.03 2.23
C GLN A 168 -15.45 -5.39 2.77
N ARG A 169 -16.11 -5.92 3.80
CA ARG A 169 -15.83 -7.27 4.32
C ARG A 169 -16.08 -8.36 3.27
N ILE A 170 -17.11 -8.23 2.43
CA ILE A 170 -17.35 -9.13 1.30
C ILE A 170 -16.21 -9.03 0.27
N GLY A 171 -15.74 -7.82 -0.05
CA GLY A 171 -14.58 -7.60 -0.91
C GLY A 171 -13.31 -8.26 -0.38
N ILE A 172 -13.09 -8.20 0.95
CA ILE A 172 -12.00 -8.90 1.64
C ILE A 172 -12.17 -10.41 1.52
N ALA A 173 -13.36 -10.96 1.79
CA ALA A 173 -13.65 -12.39 1.66
C ALA A 173 -13.40 -12.91 0.25
N ARG A 174 -13.80 -12.13 -0.79
CA ARG A 174 -13.52 -12.43 -2.19
C ARG A 174 -12.02 -12.49 -2.48
N ALA A 175 -11.24 -11.52 -1.99
CA ALA A 175 -9.79 -11.52 -2.17
C ALA A 175 -9.13 -12.73 -1.50
N LEU A 176 -9.62 -13.15 -0.33
CA LEU A 176 -9.12 -14.30 0.41
C LEU A 176 -9.51 -15.66 -0.19
N ALA A 177 -10.55 -15.72 -1.03
CA ALA A 177 -11.05 -16.96 -1.61
C ALA A 177 -10.01 -17.74 -2.42
N VAL A 178 -9.03 -17.04 -2.99
CA VAL A 178 -7.92 -17.67 -3.73
C VAL A 178 -6.69 -17.97 -2.86
N GLU A 179 -6.74 -17.70 -1.55
CA GLU A 179 -5.64 -17.87 -0.58
C GLU A 179 -4.36 -17.17 -1.06
N PRO A 180 -4.37 -15.82 -1.14
CA PRO A 180 -3.23 -15.06 -1.65
C PRO A 180 -2.09 -14.99 -0.63
N ASP A 181 -0.87 -14.84 -1.10
CA ASP A 181 0.31 -14.52 -0.28
C ASP A 181 0.48 -13.00 -0.12
N PHE A 182 0.02 -12.23 -1.11
CA PHE A 182 0.15 -10.78 -1.17
C PHE A 182 -1.16 -10.08 -1.52
N ILE A 183 -1.48 -9.02 -0.77
CA ILE A 183 -2.66 -8.19 -1.01
C ILE A 183 -2.25 -6.73 -1.14
N VAL A 184 -2.69 -6.08 -2.21
CA VAL A 184 -2.71 -4.62 -2.33
C VAL A 184 -4.07 -4.14 -1.80
N ALA A 185 -4.07 -3.41 -0.69
CA ALA A 185 -5.25 -2.76 -0.14
C ALA A 185 -5.25 -1.28 -0.59
N ASP A 186 -5.99 -0.99 -1.67
CA ASP A 186 -6.05 0.34 -2.29
C ASP A 186 -7.13 1.17 -1.60
N GLU A 187 -6.76 2.01 -0.63
CA GLU A 187 -7.63 2.85 0.20
C GLU A 187 -8.85 2.10 0.81
N PRO A 188 -8.65 0.95 1.47
CA PRO A 188 -9.72 0.01 1.80
C PRO A 188 -10.74 0.53 2.81
N VAL A 189 -10.50 1.69 3.42
CA VAL A 189 -11.37 2.27 4.47
C VAL A 189 -11.78 3.72 4.19
N SER A 190 -11.31 4.34 3.10
CA SER A 190 -11.50 5.77 2.83
C SER A 190 -12.96 6.20 2.65
N ALA A 191 -13.82 5.29 2.17
CA ALA A 191 -15.25 5.53 1.94
C ALA A 191 -16.15 5.13 3.12
N LEU A 192 -15.56 4.83 4.30
CA LEU A 192 -16.28 4.32 5.47
C LEU A 192 -16.27 5.32 6.63
N ASP A 193 -17.28 5.27 7.48
CA ASP A 193 -17.33 6.03 8.73
C ASP A 193 -16.20 5.61 9.68
N VAL A 194 -15.69 6.52 10.50
CA VAL A 194 -14.53 6.32 11.39
C VAL A 194 -14.65 5.08 12.28
N SER A 195 -15.84 4.79 12.83
CA SER A 195 -16.08 3.61 13.67
C SER A 195 -15.97 2.31 12.86
N ILE A 196 -16.44 2.31 11.63
CA ILE A 196 -16.38 1.16 10.71
C ILE A 196 -14.97 0.99 10.17
N GLN A 197 -14.23 2.09 9.92
CA GLN A 197 -12.80 2.03 9.55
C GLN A 197 -12.01 1.22 10.58
N ALA A 198 -12.14 1.54 11.88
CA ALA A 198 -11.44 0.83 12.95
C ALA A 198 -11.75 -0.67 12.96
N GLN A 199 -13.03 -1.05 12.74
CA GLN A 199 -13.41 -2.46 12.67
C GLN A 199 -12.78 -3.20 11.49
N VAL A 200 -12.72 -2.56 10.30
CA VAL A 200 -12.11 -3.15 9.11
C VAL A 200 -10.58 -3.26 9.27
N LEU A 201 -9.93 -2.25 9.87
CA LEU A 201 -8.50 -2.30 10.15
C LEU A 201 -8.13 -3.43 11.13
N ASN A 202 -8.90 -3.57 12.22
CA ASN A 202 -8.72 -4.67 13.17
C ASN A 202 -8.93 -6.04 12.49
N LEU A 203 -9.95 -6.16 11.65
CA LEU A 203 -10.17 -7.38 10.86
C LEU A 203 -8.98 -7.69 9.96
N MET A 204 -8.44 -6.70 9.24
CA MET A 204 -7.28 -6.91 8.36
C MET A 204 -6.03 -7.33 9.14
N GLU A 205 -5.79 -6.75 10.33
CA GLU A 205 -4.68 -7.16 11.20
C GLU A 205 -4.86 -8.59 11.74
N ASP A 206 -6.08 -8.96 12.15
CA ASP A 206 -6.38 -10.33 12.57
C ASP A 206 -6.18 -11.35 11.45
N LEU A 207 -6.63 -11.02 10.23
CA LEU A 207 -6.43 -11.85 9.04
C LEU A 207 -4.95 -11.98 8.70
N ARG A 208 -4.17 -10.88 8.77
CA ARG A 208 -2.72 -10.92 8.59
C ARG A 208 -2.07 -11.93 9.52
N ARG A 209 -2.37 -11.84 10.82
CA ARG A 209 -1.77 -12.73 11.84
C ARG A 209 -2.18 -14.19 11.65
N ARG A 210 -3.46 -14.45 11.36
CA ARG A 210 -3.98 -15.82 11.21
C ARG A 210 -3.51 -16.50 9.93
N LEU A 211 -3.39 -15.76 8.84
CA LEU A 211 -3.13 -16.29 7.50
C LEU A 211 -1.70 -16.03 7.02
N GLY A 212 -0.87 -15.31 7.79
CA GLY A 212 0.49 -14.94 7.38
C GLY A 212 0.55 -13.97 6.18
N LEU A 213 -0.49 -13.16 5.98
CA LEU A 213 -0.63 -12.30 4.81
C LEU A 213 0.42 -11.20 4.77
N THR A 214 0.95 -10.94 3.58
CA THR A 214 1.78 -9.77 3.30
C THR A 214 0.93 -8.73 2.59
N MET A 215 1.04 -7.44 2.97
CA MET A 215 0.19 -6.40 2.40
C MET A 215 0.96 -5.14 1.99
N LEU A 216 0.55 -4.54 0.88
CA LEU A 216 0.79 -3.13 0.57
C LEU A 216 -0.50 -2.37 0.87
N PHE A 217 -0.47 -1.53 1.89
CA PHE A 217 -1.62 -0.76 2.34
C PHE A 217 -1.51 0.68 1.82
N ILE A 218 -2.39 1.08 0.93
CA ILE A 218 -2.41 2.43 0.34
C ILE A 218 -3.45 3.27 1.07
N SER A 219 -3.06 4.46 1.52
CA SER A 219 -3.97 5.44 2.10
C SER A 219 -3.44 6.86 1.90
N HIS A 220 -4.34 7.84 1.91
CA HIS A 220 -3.99 9.25 2.06
C HIS A 220 -4.01 9.70 3.54
N ASP A 221 -4.56 8.89 4.44
CA ASP A 221 -4.60 9.15 5.88
C ASP A 221 -3.41 8.48 6.59
N LEU A 222 -2.50 9.31 7.07
CA LEU A 222 -1.32 8.86 7.80
C LEU A 222 -1.67 8.20 9.14
N SER A 223 -2.78 8.58 9.78
CA SER A 223 -3.22 8.00 11.06
C SER A 223 -3.61 6.54 10.89
N VAL A 224 -4.31 6.22 9.79
CA VAL A 224 -4.67 4.86 9.40
C VAL A 224 -3.41 4.01 9.16
N ILE A 225 -2.46 4.55 8.36
CA ILE A 225 -1.19 3.89 8.04
C ILE A 225 -0.36 3.66 9.30
N ALA A 226 -0.26 4.67 10.16
CA ALA A 226 0.52 4.59 11.39
C ALA A 226 0.00 3.54 12.40
N TYR A 227 -1.30 3.25 12.33
CA TYR A 227 -1.93 2.22 13.15
C TYR A 227 -1.73 0.80 12.58
N ALA A 228 -1.87 0.65 11.26
CA ALA A 228 -1.99 -0.66 10.61
C ALA A 228 -0.66 -1.20 10.06
N CYS A 229 0.38 -0.37 9.87
CA CYS A 229 1.55 -0.75 9.09
C CYS A 229 2.82 -0.88 9.94
N ASP A 230 3.68 -1.83 9.57
CA ASP A 230 5.03 -2.02 10.16
C ASP A 230 6.01 -0.96 9.64
N GLU A 231 5.94 -0.66 8.33
CA GLU A 231 6.76 0.35 7.63
C GLU A 231 5.88 1.35 6.89
N ILE A 232 6.40 2.55 6.71
CA ILE A 232 5.76 3.62 5.93
C ILE A 232 6.68 4.06 4.81
N VAL A 233 6.10 4.20 3.61
CA VAL A 233 6.71 4.81 2.43
C VAL A 233 5.89 6.04 2.06
N VAL A 234 6.51 7.21 2.11
CA VAL A 234 5.89 8.50 1.81
C VAL A 234 6.15 8.85 0.36
N MET A 235 5.09 9.02 -0.44
CA MET A 235 5.18 9.37 -1.87
C MET A 235 4.69 10.78 -2.17
N TYR A 236 5.40 11.47 -3.05
CA TYR A 236 5.01 12.76 -3.61
C TYR A 236 5.35 12.82 -5.09
N LEU A 237 4.38 13.18 -5.94
CA LEU A 237 4.55 13.30 -7.41
C LEU A 237 5.34 12.14 -8.03
N GLY A 238 4.89 10.91 -7.76
CA GLY A 238 5.46 9.69 -8.33
C GLY A 238 6.77 9.22 -7.68
N ARG A 239 7.35 9.93 -6.72
CA ARG A 239 8.64 9.62 -6.09
C ARG A 239 8.50 9.29 -4.62
N VAL A 240 9.41 8.45 -4.12
CA VAL A 240 9.54 8.20 -2.67
C VAL A 240 10.33 9.35 -2.04
N MET A 241 9.74 9.98 -1.02
CA MET A 241 10.36 11.07 -0.27
C MET A 241 11.04 10.58 1.00
N GLU A 242 10.41 9.63 1.70
CA GLU A 242 10.92 9.03 2.92
C GLU A 242 10.39 7.61 3.08
N ARG A 243 11.19 6.72 3.66
CA ARG A 243 10.83 5.36 4.05
C ARG A 243 11.43 5.04 5.39
N GLY A 244 10.70 4.29 6.23
CA GLY A 244 11.19 3.81 7.53
C GLY A 244 10.13 3.05 8.31
N SER A 245 10.48 2.66 9.54
CA SER A 245 9.49 2.06 10.42
C SER A 245 8.31 3.01 10.65
N SER A 246 7.11 2.47 10.84
CA SER A 246 5.92 3.28 11.15
C SER A 246 6.15 4.21 12.35
N ARG A 247 6.87 3.72 13.35
CA ARG A 247 7.23 4.50 14.52
C ARG A 247 8.12 5.69 14.17
N ASP A 248 9.22 5.47 13.43
CA ASP A 248 10.21 6.50 13.14
C ASP A 248 9.65 7.59 12.24
N VAL A 249 8.99 7.21 11.16
CA VAL A 249 8.36 8.20 10.25
C VAL A 249 7.33 9.04 10.98
N ARG A 250 6.58 8.46 11.94
CA ARG A 250 5.57 9.18 12.72
C ARG A 250 6.16 10.10 13.80
N THR A 251 7.19 9.65 14.53
CA THR A 251 7.71 10.37 15.70
C THR A 251 8.87 11.31 15.38
N ALA A 252 9.64 11.00 14.35
CA ALA A 252 10.82 11.75 13.93
C ALA A 252 10.95 11.80 12.41
N PRO A 253 9.95 12.38 11.67
CA PRO A 253 10.01 12.50 10.22
C PRO A 253 11.18 13.37 9.78
N LEU A 254 11.89 12.95 8.76
CA LEU A 254 13.10 13.65 8.28
C LEU A 254 12.81 14.54 7.07
N HIS A 255 12.02 14.03 6.12
CA HIS A 255 11.68 14.82 4.94
C HIS A 255 10.67 15.92 5.29
N PRO A 256 10.86 17.18 4.83
CA PRO A 256 9.92 18.28 5.11
C PRO A 256 8.48 17.99 4.70
N TYR A 257 8.25 17.21 3.65
CA TYR A 257 6.92 16.77 3.26
C TYR A 257 6.30 15.81 4.29
N SER A 258 7.04 14.83 4.78
CA SER A 258 6.59 13.94 5.85
C SER A 258 6.26 14.69 7.12
N GLN A 259 7.09 15.70 7.49
CA GLN A 259 6.83 16.58 8.62
C GLN A 259 5.50 17.31 8.47
N ALA A 260 5.22 17.83 7.28
CA ALA A 260 3.97 18.54 7.00
C ALA A 260 2.75 17.62 7.01
N LEU A 261 2.86 16.41 6.42
CA LEU A 261 1.77 15.41 6.44
C LEU A 261 1.41 15.01 7.89
N ILE A 262 2.43 14.79 8.74
CA ILE A 262 2.21 14.42 10.15
C ILE A 262 1.63 15.60 10.95
N ALA A 263 2.05 16.82 10.64
CA ALA A 263 1.52 18.01 11.28
C ALA A 263 0.04 18.25 10.90
N ALA A 264 -0.38 17.85 9.71
CA ALA A 264 -1.75 17.95 9.22
C ALA A 264 -2.67 16.84 9.75
N ALA A 265 -2.12 15.71 10.24
CA ALA A 265 -2.91 14.60 10.73
C ALA A 265 -3.72 14.99 12.00
N PRO A 266 -5.03 14.68 12.06
CA PRO A 266 -5.86 14.95 13.23
C PRO A 266 -5.30 14.23 14.47
N VAL A 267 -5.22 14.95 15.60
CA VAL A 267 -4.85 14.36 16.89
C VAL A 267 -6.12 14.28 17.74
N PRO A 268 -6.51 13.10 18.25
CA PRO A 268 -7.71 12.94 19.07
C PRO A 268 -7.58 13.51 20.50
N ASP A 269 -6.65 14.44 20.74
CA ASP A 269 -6.45 15.11 22.02
C ASP A 269 -6.85 16.60 21.88
N PRO A 270 -8.01 17.02 22.42
CA PRO A 270 -8.47 18.41 22.34
C PRO A 270 -7.58 19.40 23.09
N ARG A 271 -6.68 18.92 23.96
CA ARG A 271 -5.75 19.77 24.73
C ARG A 271 -4.49 20.10 23.95
N ARG A 272 -4.17 19.35 22.90
CA ARG A 272 -2.99 19.59 22.04
C ARG A 272 -3.37 20.50 20.88
N ARG A 273 -3.22 21.81 21.07
CA ARG A 273 -3.22 22.77 19.96
C ARG A 273 -1.92 22.59 19.15
N ARG A 274 -1.98 21.87 18.03
CA ARG A 274 -0.91 21.93 17.04
C ARG A 274 -1.06 23.20 16.21
N VAL A 275 0.04 23.92 16.02
CA VAL A 275 0.09 24.99 15.02
C VAL A 275 0.02 24.29 13.66
N HIS A 276 -1.14 24.33 13.02
CA HIS A 276 -1.33 23.84 11.67
C HIS A 276 -0.54 24.76 10.73
N VAL A 277 0.61 24.32 10.26
CA VAL A 277 1.33 24.98 9.17
C VAL A 277 0.82 24.36 7.87
N PRO A 278 -0.10 25.01 7.16
CA PRO A 278 -0.59 24.50 5.90
C PRO A 278 0.58 24.44 4.92
N LEU A 279 0.67 23.34 4.16
CA LEU A 279 1.57 23.26 3.01
C LEU A 279 1.16 24.36 2.02
N GLY A 280 2.02 25.35 1.83
CA GLY A 280 1.79 26.43 0.87
C GLY A 280 1.81 25.91 -0.57
N GLY A 281 1.09 26.60 -1.46
CA GLY A 281 1.06 26.37 -2.89
C GLY A 281 0.26 25.14 -3.33
N ASP A 282 -0.03 25.09 -4.62
CA ASP A 282 -0.74 24.00 -5.27
C ASP A 282 0.18 22.80 -5.54
N ILE A 283 -0.40 21.62 -5.66
CA ILE A 283 0.33 20.41 -6.09
C ILE A 283 0.72 20.60 -7.56
N PRO A 284 2.03 20.54 -7.91
CA PRO A 284 2.46 20.69 -9.29
C PRO A 284 1.88 19.59 -10.19
N SER A 285 1.73 19.92 -11.47
CA SER A 285 1.20 18.94 -12.44
C SER A 285 2.18 17.80 -12.67
N PRO A 286 1.73 16.54 -12.67
CA PRO A 286 2.56 15.39 -13.04
C PRO A 286 2.91 15.35 -14.54
N ILE A 287 2.33 16.26 -15.36
CA ILE A 287 2.70 16.42 -16.78
C ILE A 287 3.99 17.26 -16.92
N ALA A 288 4.17 18.23 -16.02
CA ALA A 288 5.34 19.09 -15.99
C ALA A 288 5.87 19.17 -14.55
N PRO A 289 6.47 18.09 -14.04
CA PRO A 289 6.98 18.08 -12.68
C PRO A 289 8.13 19.08 -12.52
N PRO A 290 8.28 19.70 -11.33
CA PRO A 290 9.40 20.59 -11.06
C PRO A 290 10.76 19.92 -11.30
N SER A 291 11.74 20.66 -11.83
CA SER A 291 13.12 20.20 -11.95
C SER A 291 13.73 19.92 -10.57
N GLY A 292 14.71 19.03 -10.49
CA GLY A 292 15.37 18.67 -9.24
C GLY A 292 14.40 18.01 -8.23
N CYS A 293 14.37 18.49 -6.98
CA CYS A 293 13.44 18.00 -5.98
C CYS A 293 12.00 18.39 -6.32
N VAL A 294 11.15 17.40 -6.56
CA VAL A 294 9.73 17.63 -6.93
C VAL A 294 8.91 18.36 -5.87
N PHE A 295 9.34 18.32 -4.59
CA PHE A 295 8.68 19.03 -3.49
C PHE A 295 9.19 20.48 -3.31
N ARG A 296 10.24 20.93 -4.00
CA ARG A 296 10.92 22.22 -3.78
C ARG A 296 9.99 23.43 -3.83
N THR A 297 8.97 23.41 -4.67
CA THR A 297 8.02 24.54 -4.85
C THR A 297 7.10 24.74 -3.64
N ARG A 298 6.94 23.73 -2.79
CA ARG A 298 6.14 23.76 -1.57
C ARG A 298 6.97 23.57 -0.30
N CYS A 299 8.30 23.39 -0.45
CA CYS A 299 9.19 23.12 0.67
C CYS A 299 9.58 24.42 1.39
N PRO A 300 9.23 24.62 2.67
CA PRO A 300 9.64 25.81 3.42
C PRO A 300 11.15 25.87 3.69
N LYS A 301 11.85 24.76 3.44
CA LYS A 301 13.30 24.60 3.65
C LYS A 301 14.06 24.39 2.34
N ALA A 302 13.50 24.82 1.18
CA ALA A 302 14.14 24.63 -0.12
C ALA A 302 15.49 25.37 -0.19
N LEU A 303 16.47 24.71 -0.83
CA LEU A 303 17.79 25.28 -1.16
C LEU A 303 17.84 25.55 -2.67
N PRO A 304 18.72 26.46 -3.16
CA PRO A 304 18.96 26.64 -4.59
C PRO A 304 19.28 25.31 -5.29
N ALA A 305 20.13 24.47 -4.70
CA ALA A 305 20.50 23.15 -5.22
C ALA A 305 19.30 22.20 -5.40
N CYS A 306 18.19 22.41 -4.66
CA CYS A 306 16.96 21.61 -4.86
C CYS A 306 16.30 21.85 -6.22
N ALA A 307 16.63 22.93 -6.94
CA ALA A 307 16.14 23.18 -8.29
C ALA A 307 16.96 22.42 -9.37
N GLU A 308 18.20 22.10 -9.06
CA GLU A 308 19.16 21.54 -9.99
C GLU A 308 19.32 20.01 -9.82
N THR A 309 19.20 19.53 -8.58
CA THR A 309 19.50 18.13 -8.23
C THR A 309 18.26 17.39 -7.77
N VAL A 310 17.99 16.24 -8.38
CA VAL A 310 17.01 15.25 -7.86
C VAL A 310 17.65 14.56 -6.68
N PRO A 311 17.13 14.72 -5.43
CA PRO A 311 17.72 14.06 -4.28
C PRO A 311 17.62 12.55 -4.44
N PRO A 312 18.72 11.79 -4.32
CA PRO A 312 18.64 10.33 -4.27
C PRO A 312 17.96 9.87 -2.98
N LEU A 313 17.29 8.73 -3.02
CA LEU A 313 16.78 8.07 -1.83
C LEU A 313 17.96 7.43 -1.08
N THR A 314 18.48 8.15 -0.07
CA THR A 314 19.70 7.80 0.64
C THR A 314 19.38 6.98 1.88
N ASP A 315 20.10 5.86 2.09
CA ASP A 315 20.06 5.10 3.34
C ASP A 315 20.78 5.90 4.44
N ILE A 316 20.07 6.16 5.52
CA ILE A 316 20.60 6.89 6.69
C ILE A 316 20.82 5.98 7.91
N GLY A 317 20.75 4.67 7.70
CA GLY A 317 20.88 3.64 8.71
C GLY A 317 19.56 3.22 9.35
N GLN A 318 19.58 2.11 10.05
CA GLN A 318 18.43 1.52 10.76
C GLN A 318 17.18 1.26 9.86
N GLY A 319 17.40 0.99 8.56
CA GLY A 319 16.33 0.77 7.59
C GLY A 319 15.55 2.02 7.21
N ARG A 320 16.10 3.22 7.47
CA ARG A 320 15.49 4.50 7.09
C ARG A 320 16.14 5.07 5.83
N PHE A 321 15.30 5.61 4.97
CA PHE A 321 15.71 6.21 3.70
C PHE A 321 15.03 7.56 3.52
N VAL A 322 15.75 8.54 2.99
CA VAL A 322 15.21 9.89 2.75
C VAL A 322 15.77 10.50 1.46
N ALA A 323 14.90 11.13 0.68
CA ALA A 323 15.24 11.83 -0.55
C ALA A 323 15.29 13.35 -0.30
N CYS A 324 16.27 13.82 0.49
CA CYS A 324 16.40 15.24 0.85
C CYS A 324 17.86 15.67 0.94
N LEU A 325 18.23 16.72 0.20
CA LEU A 325 19.59 17.29 0.23
C LEU A 325 20.00 17.93 1.57
N ARG A 326 19.04 18.13 2.48
CA ARG A 326 19.30 18.66 3.84
C ARG A 326 19.54 17.59 4.90
N VAL A 327 19.49 16.32 4.52
CA VAL A 327 19.69 15.21 5.47
C VAL A 327 20.93 14.46 5.04
N GLY A 328 21.95 14.49 5.90
CA GLY A 328 23.18 13.75 5.70
C GLY A 328 23.11 12.31 6.22
N ALA A 329 24.22 11.59 6.13
CA ALA A 329 24.38 10.27 6.70
C ALA A 329 24.10 10.31 8.22
N GLY A 330 23.36 9.30 8.72
CA GLY A 330 22.92 9.27 10.12
C GLY A 330 21.68 10.11 10.45
N GLY A 331 21.00 10.68 9.43
CA GLY A 331 19.76 11.44 9.63
C GLY A 331 19.95 12.82 10.27
N VAL A 332 21.17 13.31 10.31
CA VAL A 332 21.48 14.64 10.85
C VAL A 332 21.16 15.69 9.78
N PRO A 333 20.41 16.78 10.13
CA PRO A 333 20.25 17.92 9.22
C PRO A 333 21.60 18.54 8.88
N LEU A 334 21.86 18.77 7.58
CA LEU A 334 23.04 19.47 7.08
C LEU A 334 22.85 20.98 7.17
#